data_3975d4606102a08bb5b074bc79f8e091
#
_entry.id   3975d4606102a08bb5b074bc79f8e091
#
_cell.length_a   1.000
_cell.length_b   1.000
_cell.length_c   1.000
_cell.angle_alpha   90.00
_cell.angle_beta   90.00
_cell.angle_gamma   90.00
#
_symmetry.space_group_name_H-M   'P 1'
#
loop_
_entity.id
_entity.type
_entity.pdbx_description
1 polymer ?
#
loop_
_entity_poly.entity_id
_entity_poly.type
_entity_poly.pdbx_seq_one_letter_code
_entity_poly.pdbx_strand_id
1 'polypeptide(L)' 'MVSLLLKPEKLDIDYDEKSDVLYISVGKPKEADDSIEPEEGVTLRSRNGELVGMTIIGLRRHLSS' A
#
# COMPACT_ATOMS: atom_id res chain seq x y z
N MET A 1 14.08 8.18 -9.13
CA MET A 1 13.08 8.25 -8.07
C MET A 1 11.69 8.11 -8.66
N VAL A 2 10.92 7.17 -8.15
CA VAL A 2 9.53 7.02 -8.56
C VAL A 2 8.68 7.96 -7.74
N SER A 3 7.92 8.80 -8.41
CA SER A 3 7.06 9.76 -7.76
C SER A 3 5.61 9.35 -7.99
N LEU A 4 4.91 8.96 -6.93
CA LEU A 4 3.49 8.69 -6.99
C LEU A 4 2.74 9.89 -6.44
N LEU A 5 1.64 10.22 -7.11
CA LEU A 5 0.80 11.30 -6.67
C LEU A 5 0.03 10.84 -5.43
N LEU A 6 0.29 11.48 -4.31
CA LEU A 6 -0.41 11.20 -3.06
C LEU A 6 -1.19 12.45 -2.66
N LYS A 7 -2.50 12.36 -2.76
CA LYS A 7 -3.36 13.44 -2.32
C LYS A 7 -3.50 13.39 -0.80
N PRO A 8 -3.60 14.55 -0.13
CA PRO A 8 -3.76 14.57 1.32
C PRO A 8 -5.19 14.21 1.73
N GLU A 9 -5.59 13.00 1.38
CA GLU A 9 -6.89 12.47 1.76
C GLU A 9 -6.73 11.59 2.99
N LYS A 10 -7.85 11.16 3.53
CA LYS A 10 -7.84 10.30 4.70
C LYS A 10 -7.13 8.98 4.40
N LEU A 11 -6.23 8.61 5.26
CA LEU A 11 -5.55 7.31 5.19
C LEU A 11 -6.21 6.35 6.16
N ASP A 12 -6.53 5.16 5.67
CA ASP A 12 -6.98 4.06 6.51
C ASP A 12 -5.86 3.05 6.62
N ILE A 13 -5.43 2.79 7.84
CA ILE A 13 -4.35 1.85 8.11
C ILE A 13 -4.93 0.70 8.92
N ASP A 14 -4.73 -0.52 8.44
CA ASP A 14 -5.21 -1.71 9.10
C ASP A 14 -4.11 -2.75 9.14
N TYR A 15 -3.82 -3.28 10.31
CA TYR A 15 -2.76 -4.26 10.49
C TYR A 15 -3.34 -5.56 11.01
N ASP A 16 -3.10 -6.65 10.30
CA ASP A 16 -3.47 -7.99 10.72
C ASP A 16 -2.28 -8.65 11.40
N GLU A 17 -2.32 -8.75 12.72
CA GLU A 17 -1.23 -9.32 13.51
C GLU A 17 -0.97 -10.79 13.19
N LYS A 18 -2.04 -11.54 12.90
CA LYS A 18 -1.90 -12.98 12.67
C LYS A 18 -1.14 -13.30 11.40
N SER A 19 -1.47 -12.59 10.34
CA SER A 19 -0.80 -12.79 9.06
C SER A 19 0.39 -11.86 8.87
N ASP A 20 0.56 -10.88 9.76
CA ASP A 20 1.63 -9.90 9.66
C ASP A 20 1.54 -9.11 8.35
N VAL A 21 0.33 -8.65 8.05
CA VAL A 21 0.06 -7.90 6.81
C VAL A 21 -0.49 -6.53 7.18
N LEU A 22 0.13 -5.51 6.61
CA LEU A 22 -0.32 -4.12 6.78
C LEU A 22 -1.05 -3.68 5.52
N TYR A 23 -2.25 -3.15 5.69
CA TYR A 23 -3.05 -2.60 4.61
C TYR A 23 -3.18 -1.11 4.78
N ILE A 24 -2.87 -0.35 3.75
CA ILE A 24 -3.03 1.10 3.75
C ILE A 24 -3.93 1.46 2.58
N SER A 25 -4.99 2.21 2.86
CA SER A 25 -5.92 2.68 1.83
C SER A 25 -5.93 4.21 1.83
N VAL A 26 -5.98 4.80 0.65
CA VAL A 26 -5.97 6.25 0.49
C VAL A 26 -7.35 6.69 0.03
N GLY A 27 -8.03 7.47 0.86
CA GLY A 27 -9.36 7.98 0.54
C GLY A 27 -10.43 6.90 0.51
N LYS A 28 -11.44 7.08 -0.32
CA LYS A 28 -12.49 6.08 -0.47
C LYS A 28 -11.98 4.86 -1.22
N PRO A 29 -12.48 3.66 -0.92
CA PRO A 29 -12.10 2.47 -1.65
C PRO A 29 -12.34 2.65 -3.15
N LYS A 30 -11.33 2.37 -3.95
CA LYS A 30 -11.38 2.48 -5.40
C LYS A 30 -10.73 1.25 -6.00
N GLU A 31 -11.21 0.84 -7.17
CA GLU A 31 -10.56 -0.23 -7.90
C GLU A 31 -9.26 0.31 -8.49
N ALA A 32 -8.19 -0.46 -8.32
CA ALA A 32 -6.93 -0.14 -8.95
C ALA A 32 -6.96 -0.60 -10.41
N ASP A 33 -6.39 0.20 -11.29
CA ASP A 33 -6.21 -0.20 -12.69
C ASP A 33 -4.78 -0.71 -12.93
N ASP A 34 -3.92 -0.56 -11.94
CA ASP A 34 -2.54 -1.01 -12.04
C ASP A 34 -2.03 -1.38 -10.65
N SER A 35 -1.15 -2.35 -10.60
CA SER A 35 -0.46 -2.69 -9.36
C SER A 35 0.97 -3.09 -9.68
N ILE A 36 1.89 -2.68 -8.82
CA ILE A 36 3.30 -3.02 -8.95
C ILE A 36 3.81 -3.56 -7.62
N GLU A 37 4.83 -4.40 -7.73
CA GLU A 37 5.49 -4.95 -6.55
C GLU A 37 6.97 -4.53 -6.63
N PRO A 38 7.30 -3.31 -6.16
CA PRO A 38 8.67 -2.80 -6.27
C PRO A 38 9.64 -3.58 -5.41
N GLU A 39 9.15 -4.27 -4.40
CA GLU A 39 9.96 -5.05 -3.49
C GLU A 39 9.12 -6.24 -3.04
N GLU A 40 9.76 -7.36 -2.76
CA GLU A 40 9.05 -8.55 -2.31
C GLU A 40 8.22 -8.24 -1.08
N GLY A 41 6.94 -8.56 -1.15
CA GLY A 41 6.01 -8.33 -0.06
C GLY A 41 5.40 -6.94 -0.01
N VAL A 42 5.78 -6.05 -0.91
CA VAL A 42 5.22 -4.69 -0.96
C VAL A 42 4.50 -4.49 -2.28
N THR A 43 3.20 -4.30 -2.21
CA THR A 43 2.37 -4.08 -3.40
C THR A 43 1.79 -2.67 -3.34
N LEU A 44 1.98 -1.93 -4.41
CA LEU A 44 1.40 -0.60 -4.57
C LEU A 44 0.30 -0.68 -5.62
N ARG A 45 -0.89 -0.20 -5.29
CA ARG A 45 -2.01 -0.18 -6.20
C ARG A 45 -2.34 1.26 -6.55
N SER A 46 -2.55 1.51 -7.82
CA SER A 46 -2.80 2.85 -8.30
C SER A 46 -3.96 2.87 -9.30
N ARG A 47 -4.51 4.06 -9.49
CA ARG A 47 -5.53 4.31 -10.49
C ARG A 47 -5.23 5.65 -11.12
N ASN A 48 -5.04 5.66 -12.44
CA ASN A 48 -4.67 6.88 -13.18
C ASN A 48 -3.45 7.58 -12.59
N GLY A 49 -2.47 6.80 -12.13
CA GLY A 49 -1.25 7.35 -11.55
C GLY A 49 -1.36 7.79 -10.10
N GLU A 50 -2.53 7.67 -9.49
CA GLU A 50 -2.72 8.02 -8.08
C GLU A 50 -2.66 6.76 -7.23
N LEU A 51 -1.93 6.82 -6.12
CA LEU A 51 -1.88 5.71 -5.17
C LEU A 51 -3.25 5.56 -4.50
N VAL A 52 -3.83 4.36 -4.59
CA VAL A 52 -5.12 4.07 -3.94
C VAL A 52 -4.96 3.09 -2.79
N GLY A 53 -3.86 2.38 -2.73
CA GLY A 53 -3.64 1.46 -1.62
C GLY A 53 -2.26 0.84 -1.66
N MET A 54 -1.86 0.29 -0.53
CA MET A 54 -0.60 -0.41 -0.39
C MET A 54 -0.80 -1.60 0.54
N THR A 55 -0.13 -2.70 0.24
CA THR A 55 -0.14 -3.88 1.09
C THR A 55 1.30 -4.27 1.38
N ILE A 56 1.62 -4.49 2.64
CA ILE A 56 2.94 -4.93 3.05
C ILE A 56 2.79 -6.27 3.76
N ILE A 57 3.33 -7.31 3.17
CA ILE A 57 3.31 -8.67 3.73
C ILE A 57 4.64 -8.87 4.47
N GLY A 58 4.56 -9.37 5.69
CA GLY A 58 5.75 -9.58 6.50
C GLY A 58 6.30 -8.28 7.06
N LEU A 59 5.44 -7.44 7.62
CA LEU A 59 5.82 -6.13 8.13
C LEU A 59 6.95 -6.20 9.14
N ARG A 60 6.90 -7.16 10.06
CA ARG A 60 7.93 -7.30 11.10
C ARG A 60 9.30 -7.57 10.47
N ARG A 61 9.32 -8.33 9.40
CA ARG A 61 10.56 -8.63 8.68
C ARG A 61 11.16 -7.37 8.06
N HIS A 62 10.31 -6.52 7.50
CA HIS A 62 10.76 -5.25 6.93
C HIS A 62 11.30 -4.32 8.00
N LEU A 63 10.68 -4.31 9.18
CA LEU A 63 11.11 -3.43 10.26
C LEU A 63 12.36 -3.92 10.96
N SER A 64 12.64 -5.21 10.92
CA SER A 64 13.77 -5.79 11.65
C SER A 64 15.02 -5.97 10.80
N SER A 65 14.97 -5.65 9.53
CA SER A 65 16.15 -5.82 8.65
C SER A 65 17.10 -4.66 8.74
#